data_dd2e9d334beb32d87a2d8ccaa3061b84
#
_entry.id   dd2e9d334beb32d87a2d8ccaa3061b84
#
_cell.length_a   1.000
_cell.length_b   1.000
_cell.length_c   1.000
_cell.angle_alpha   90.00
_cell.angle_beta   90.00
_cell.angle_gamma   90.00
#
_symmetry.space_group_name_H-M   'P 1'
#
loop_
_entity.id
_entity.type
_entity.pdbx_description
1 polymer ?
#
loop_
_entity_poly.entity_id
_entity_poly.type
_entity_poly.pdbx_seq_one_letter_code
_entity_poly.pdbx_strand_id
1 'polypeptide(L)'
;MGMVRGYAALTPGADLVPFEFMRRDMGPRDLEIAISHAGICHSDIHQAREEWGPALFPMVPGHEIVGKVTQVGSSVTKFKIGDRIGVGVFIDSCRKCGNCRAGLEQYCEEGMTGTYNGYERDGKTIAMGGYSNGFVIDERYAVTIPENLDMAGVAPLLCAGITLYSPIRHWNVGPGMDVAVMGLGGLGHMGVKFAAALGANVTVLSHSESKKEDALRMGAKNFVTIKNGDDLTPLEKKYDLILNAVSAKI
;
A
#
# COMPACT_ATOMS: atom_id res chain seq x y z
N MET A 1 -13.78 -9.34 18.81
CA MET A 1 -13.02 -8.12 19.20
C MET A 1 -13.96 -7.13 19.88
N GLY A 2 -13.46 -6.35 20.85
CA GLY A 2 -14.26 -5.32 21.52
C GLY A 2 -14.25 -3.97 20.77
N MET A 3 -14.56 -2.91 21.51
CA MET A 3 -14.48 -1.52 21.04
C MET A 3 -13.05 -1.16 20.63
N VAL A 4 -12.90 -0.59 19.46
CA VAL A 4 -11.63 -0.12 18.88
C VAL A 4 -11.64 1.40 18.83
N ARG A 5 -10.51 2.00 19.16
CA ARG A 5 -10.29 3.44 19.09
C ARG A 5 -9.47 3.80 17.87
N GLY A 6 -9.85 4.85 17.17
CA GLY A 6 -9.16 5.33 15.99
C GLY A 6 -9.43 6.79 15.70
N TYR A 7 -9.16 7.16 14.47
CA TYR A 7 -9.46 8.48 13.93
C TYR A 7 -10.28 8.33 12.65
N ALA A 8 -11.38 9.06 12.54
CA ALA A 8 -12.27 9.00 11.37
C ALA A 8 -12.54 10.39 10.78
N ALA A 9 -12.68 10.46 9.47
CA ALA A 9 -13.41 11.53 8.80
C ALA A 9 -14.91 11.23 8.92
N LEU A 10 -15.69 12.17 9.43
CA LEU A 10 -17.13 11.97 9.60
C LEU A 10 -17.92 12.32 8.34
N THR A 11 -17.37 13.18 7.50
CA THR A 11 -17.93 13.64 6.22
C THR A 11 -16.79 13.91 5.23
N PRO A 12 -17.07 14.03 3.92
CA PRO A 12 -16.04 14.33 2.92
C PRO A 12 -15.24 15.60 3.27
N GLY A 13 -13.92 15.49 3.21
CA GLY A 13 -12.99 16.58 3.44
C GLY A 13 -12.87 17.07 4.89
N ALA A 14 -13.57 16.46 5.84
CA ALA A 14 -13.44 16.80 7.26
C ALA A 14 -12.10 16.34 7.82
N ASP A 15 -11.63 17.02 8.87
CA ASP A 15 -10.49 16.59 9.65
C ASP A 15 -10.77 15.24 10.34
N LEU A 16 -9.71 14.48 10.57
CA LEU A 16 -9.79 13.23 11.32
C LEU A 16 -9.99 13.54 12.81
N VAL A 17 -11.04 12.99 13.38
CA VAL A 17 -11.37 13.14 14.81
C VAL A 17 -11.32 11.80 15.53
N PRO A 18 -11.10 11.78 16.86
CA PRO A 18 -11.20 10.55 17.66
C PRO A 18 -12.54 9.86 17.44
N PHE A 19 -12.49 8.56 17.18
CA PHE A 19 -13.66 7.76 16.84
C PHE A 19 -13.57 6.37 17.46
N GLU A 20 -14.68 5.90 18.02
CA GLU A 20 -14.78 4.54 18.57
C GLU A 20 -15.77 3.72 17.72
N PHE A 21 -15.40 2.47 17.43
CA PHE A 21 -16.22 1.59 16.61
C PHE A 21 -15.97 0.12 16.94
N MET A 22 -16.91 -0.72 16.53
CA MET A 22 -16.78 -2.18 16.67
C MET A 22 -16.19 -2.75 15.39
N ARG A 23 -15.20 -3.62 15.53
CA ARG A 23 -14.78 -4.52 14.46
C ARG A 23 -15.75 -5.70 14.35
N ARG A 24 -15.81 -6.32 13.17
CA ARG A 24 -16.51 -7.60 13.00
C ARG A 24 -15.98 -8.66 13.97
N ASP A 25 -16.79 -9.65 14.27
CA ASP A 25 -16.36 -10.81 15.04
C ASP A 25 -15.32 -11.63 14.29
N MET A 26 -14.46 -12.31 15.05
CA MET A 26 -13.46 -13.20 14.51
C MET A 26 -14.11 -14.50 13.98
N GLY A 27 -13.81 -14.85 12.77
CA GLY A 27 -14.06 -16.18 12.21
C GLY A 27 -12.94 -17.18 12.54
N PRO A 28 -13.13 -18.46 12.14
CA PRO A 28 -12.17 -19.52 12.45
C PRO A 28 -10.75 -19.30 11.87
N ARG A 29 -10.61 -18.54 10.77
CA ARG A 29 -9.32 -18.26 10.13
C ARG A 29 -8.83 -16.85 10.34
N ASP A 30 -9.42 -16.12 11.28
CA ASP A 30 -9.06 -14.74 11.52
C ASP A 30 -7.96 -14.61 12.56
N LEU A 31 -7.23 -13.51 12.42
CA LEU A 31 -6.29 -12.98 13.37
C LEU A 31 -6.86 -11.70 13.97
N GLU A 32 -6.75 -11.51 15.26
CA GLU A 32 -6.87 -10.22 15.90
C GLU A 32 -5.47 -9.64 16.09
N ILE A 33 -5.27 -8.39 15.74
CA ILE A 33 -3.98 -7.72 15.88
C ILE A 33 -4.08 -6.42 16.65
N ALA A 34 -3.08 -6.18 17.50
CA ALA A 34 -2.80 -4.86 18.04
C ALA A 34 -1.94 -4.10 17.04
N ILE A 35 -2.47 -3.03 16.47
CA ILE A 35 -1.74 -2.18 15.51
C ILE A 35 -0.66 -1.42 16.27
N SER A 36 0.57 -1.48 15.77
CA SER A 36 1.70 -0.69 16.29
C SER A 36 1.95 0.56 15.47
N HIS A 37 1.86 0.47 14.15
CA HIS A 37 2.04 1.58 13.23
C HIS A 37 1.10 1.43 12.03
N ALA A 38 0.67 2.56 11.49
CA ALA A 38 -0.01 2.66 10.20
C ALA A 38 0.66 3.76 9.39
N GLY A 39 1.08 3.43 8.16
CA GLY A 39 1.66 4.40 7.25
C GLY A 39 0.59 5.38 6.74
N ILE A 40 1.04 6.54 6.27
CA ILE A 40 0.18 7.57 5.68
C ILE A 40 0.42 7.58 4.17
N CYS A 41 -0.63 7.35 3.41
CA CYS A 41 -0.61 7.37 1.95
C CYS A 41 -1.49 8.50 1.40
N HIS A 42 -1.13 9.03 0.23
CA HIS A 42 -2.00 10.00 -0.48
C HIS A 42 -3.39 9.43 -0.79
N SER A 43 -3.51 8.11 -0.95
CA SER A 43 -4.80 7.45 -1.14
C SER A 43 -5.77 7.70 0.02
N ASP A 44 -5.27 7.79 1.24
CA ASP A 44 -6.09 8.07 2.42
C ASP A 44 -6.71 9.47 2.33
N ILE A 45 -5.93 10.45 1.83
CA ILE A 45 -6.38 11.83 1.62
C ILE A 45 -7.39 11.90 0.47
N HIS A 46 -7.07 11.28 -0.67
CA HIS A 46 -7.93 11.27 -1.85
C HIS A 46 -9.30 10.66 -1.55
N GLN A 47 -9.32 9.55 -0.79
CA GLN A 47 -10.56 8.90 -0.42
C GLN A 47 -11.36 9.71 0.61
N ALA A 48 -10.70 10.24 1.66
CA ALA A 48 -11.37 11.06 2.66
C ALA A 48 -11.95 12.38 2.07
N ARG A 49 -11.45 12.84 0.93
CA ARG A 49 -11.92 14.01 0.19
C ARG A 49 -12.85 13.71 -0.99
N GLU A 50 -13.16 12.45 -1.23
CA GLU A 50 -13.93 12.00 -2.40
C GLU A 50 -13.32 12.41 -3.75
N GLU A 51 -12.01 12.61 -3.83
CA GLU A 51 -11.33 13.02 -5.07
C GLU A 51 -11.31 11.90 -6.13
N TRP A 52 -11.56 10.66 -5.74
CA TRP A 52 -11.65 9.49 -6.63
C TRP A 52 -13.08 8.98 -6.83
N GLY A 53 -14.06 9.65 -6.29
CA GLY A 53 -15.47 9.30 -6.35
C GLY A 53 -16.10 9.16 -4.96
N PRO A 54 -17.41 8.85 -4.90
CA PRO A 54 -18.15 8.74 -3.65
C PRO A 54 -17.51 7.77 -2.67
N ALA A 55 -17.52 8.09 -1.39
CA ALA A 55 -16.93 7.32 -0.32
C ALA A 55 -17.93 7.04 0.81
N LEU A 56 -17.58 6.10 1.70
CA LEU A 56 -18.39 5.71 2.85
C LEU A 56 -17.92 6.43 4.11
N PHE A 57 -18.85 7.07 4.82
CA PHE A 57 -18.59 7.77 6.08
C PHE A 57 -19.51 7.25 7.20
N PRO A 58 -19.03 7.26 8.49
CA PRO A 58 -17.71 7.68 8.92
C PRO A 58 -16.63 6.78 8.34
N MET A 59 -15.46 7.36 7.94
CA MET A 59 -14.35 6.64 7.36
C MET A 59 -13.15 6.65 8.31
N VAL A 60 -12.67 5.48 8.70
CA VAL A 60 -11.35 5.31 9.31
C VAL A 60 -10.39 4.89 8.21
N PRO A 61 -9.46 5.76 7.75
CA PRO A 61 -8.50 5.42 6.70
C PRO A 61 -7.36 4.51 7.19
N GLY A 62 -6.36 4.31 6.33
CA GLY A 62 -5.14 3.58 6.64
C GLY A 62 -5.14 2.15 6.08
N HIS A 63 -4.17 1.87 5.22
CA HIS A 63 -4.00 0.57 4.54
C HIS A 63 -2.53 0.12 4.48
N GLU A 64 -1.70 0.68 5.31
CA GLU A 64 -0.29 0.34 5.50
C GLU A 64 -0.10 -0.06 6.96
N ILE A 65 -0.69 -1.18 7.38
CA ILE A 65 -0.86 -1.56 8.78
C ILE A 65 0.19 -2.58 9.17
N VAL A 66 0.87 -2.33 10.27
CA VAL A 66 1.72 -3.33 10.93
C VAL A 66 1.36 -3.47 12.41
N GLY A 67 1.45 -4.69 12.91
CA GLY A 67 1.08 -4.97 14.29
C GLY A 67 1.52 -6.36 14.74
N LYS A 68 1.04 -6.73 15.92
CA LYS A 68 1.27 -8.06 16.50
C LYS A 68 -0.03 -8.80 16.68
N VAL A 69 -0.02 -10.08 16.38
CA VAL A 69 -1.15 -10.99 16.61
C VAL A 69 -1.42 -11.09 18.10
N THR A 70 -2.66 -10.82 18.52
CA THR A 70 -3.14 -10.92 19.91
C THR A 70 -4.05 -12.12 20.12
N GLN A 71 -4.80 -12.52 19.08
CA GLN A 71 -5.64 -13.72 19.11
C GLN A 71 -5.61 -14.40 17.74
N VAL A 72 -5.88 -15.71 17.73
CA VAL A 72 -5.99 -16.52 16.52
C VAL A 72 -7.28 -17.32 16.53
N GLY A 73 -7.94 -17.42 15.39
CA GLY A 73 -9.11 -18.28 15.20
C GLY A 73 -8.75 -19.77 15.25
N SER A 74 -9.73 -20.61 15.49
CA SER A 74 -9.54 -22.07 15.73
C SER A 74 -8.95 -22.84 14.54
N SER A 75 -8.98 -22.29 13.34
CA SER A 75 -8.47 -22.90 12.10
C SER A 75 -7.30 -22.14 11.50
N VAL A 76 -6.70 -21.21 12.21
CA VAL A 76 -5.49 -20.51 11.83
C VAL A 76 -4.30 -21.47 11.89
N THR A 77 -3.49 -21.47 10.83
CA THR A 77 -2.34 -22.35 10.69
C THR A 77 -1.05 -21.61 10.35
N LYS A 78 -1.16 -20.39 9.81
CA LYS A 78 -0.03 -19.62 9.28
C LYS A 78 0.65 -18.76 10.35
N PHE A 79 -0.07 -18.38 11.40
CA PHE A 79 0.38 -17.44 12.41
C PHE A 79 0.06 -17.91 13.83
N LYS A 80 0.78 -17.37 14.80
CA LYS A 80 0.54 -17.54 16.23
C LYS A 80 0.53 -16.19 16.96
N ILE A 81 0.04 -16.19 18.21
CA ILE A 81 0.07 -15.00 19.07
C ILE A 81 1.52 -14.51 19.22
N GLY A 82 1.69 -13.21 19.10
CA GLY A 82 2.98 -12.52 19.17
C GLY A 82 3.66 -12.31 17.82
N ASP A 83 3.25 -13.01 16.75
CA ASP A 83 3.83 -12.83 15.42
C ASP A 83 3.63 -11.40 14.91
N ARG A 84 4.64 -10.90 14.20
CA ARG A 84 4.62 -9.59 13.54
C ARG A 84 4.01 -9.74 12.16
N ILE A 85 2.93 -9.00 11.91
CA ILE A 85 2.23 -9.06 10.63
C ILE A 85 1.94 -7.69 10.05
N GLY A 86 1.71 -7.68 8.75
CA GLY A 86 1.25 -6.53 7.99
C GLY A 86 -0.07 -6.79 7.29
N VAL A 87 -0.85 -5.73 7.07
CA VAL A 87 -2.07 -5.71 6.26
C VAL A 87 -1.96 -4.58 5.25
N GLY A 88 -2.12 -4.92 3.98
CA GLY A 88 -2.01 -3.98 2.86
C GLY A 88 -3.36 -3.40 2.42
N VAL A 89 -3.47 -3.13 1.13
CA VAL A 89 -4.57 -2.36 0.51
C VAL A 89 -5.90 -3.11 0.42
N PHE A 90 -5.92 -4.43 0.57
CA PHE A 90 -7.15 -5.23 0.56
C PHE A 90 -7.09 -6.37 1.57
N ILE A 91 -8.25 -6.74 2.08
CA ILE A 91 -8.41 -7.64 3.23
C ILE A 91 -9.21 -8.90 2.92
N ASP A 92 -9.85 -8.96 1.76
CA ASP A 92 -10.62 -10.14 1.33
C ASP A 92 -10.90 -10.12 -0.19
N SER A 93 -11.37 -11.27 -0.70
CA SER A 93 -11.85 -11.47 -2.06
C SER A 93 -12.91 -12.58 -2.08
N CYS A 94 -13.49 -12.90 -3.25
CA CYS A 94 -14.48 -14.00 -3.33
C CYS A 94 -13.89 -15.40 -3.13
N ARG A 95 -12.57 -15.55 -3.30
CA ARG A 95 -11.80 -16.80 -3.08
C ARG A 95 -12.17 -17.98 -3.99
N LYS A 96 -13.13 -17.82 -4.90
CA LYS A 96 -13.70 -18.91 -5.74
C LYS A 96 -13.59 -18.66 -7.24
N CYS A 97 -13.44 -17.42 -7.71
CA CYS A 97 -13.28 -17.11 -9.13
C CYS A 97 -11.93 -17.57 -9.68
N GLY A 98 -11.76 -17.52 -10.99
CA GLY A 98 -10.54 -17.94 -11.67
C GLY A 98 -9.31 -17.20 -11.15
N ASN A 99 -9.39 -15.87 -11.03
CA ASN A 99 -8.30 -15.04 -10.55
C ASN A 99 -7.91 -15.36 -9.10
N CYS A 100 -8.89 -15.50 -8.19
CA CYS A 100 -8.60 -15.84 -6.80
C CYS A 100 -7.93 -17.21 -6.66
N ARG A 101 -8.35 -18.21 -7.46
CA ARG A 101 -7.71 -19.53 -7.45
C ARG A 101 -6.31 -19.53 -8.03
N ALA A 102 -5.99 -18.54 -8.87
CA ALA A 102 -4.66 -18.35 -9.44
C ALA A 102 -3.73 -17.48 -8.55
N GLY A 103 -4.17 -17.05 -7.36
CA GLY A 103 -3.41 -16.17 -6.47
C GLY A 103 -3.35 -14.71 -6.97
N LEU A 104 -4.38 -14.30 -7.70
CA LEU A 104 -4.53 -12.97 -8.28
C LEU A 104 -5.76 -12.27 -7.68
N GLU A 105 -5.86 -12.28 -6.35
CA GLU A 105 -7.02 -11.77 -5.60
C GLU A 105 -7.30 -10.29 -5.86
N GLN A 106 -6.28 -9.49 -6.18
CA GLN A 106 -6.42 -8.10 -6.58
C GLN A 106 -7.27 -7.91 -7.85
N TYR A 107 -7.40 -8.97 -8.67
CA TYR A 107 -8.25 -9.02 -9.86
C TYR A 107 -9.51 -9.88 -9.66
N CYS A 108 -9.99 -9.99 -8.42
CA CYS A 108 -11.20 -10.74 -8.10
C CYS A 108 -12.37 -10.29 -8.97
N GLU A 109 -13.05 -11.25 -9.63
CA GLU A 109 -14.18 -10.96 -10.55
C GLU A 109 -15.41 -10.38 -9.82
N GLU A 110 -15.55 -10.65 -8.52
CA GLU A 110 -16.59 -10.04 -7.67
C GLU A 110 -16.11 -8.78 -6.95
N GLY A 111 -14.92 -8.28 -7.29
CA GLY A 111 -14.24 -7.20 -6.58
C GLY A 111 -13.51 -7.70 -5.32
N MET A 112 -12.34 -7.12 -5.05
CA MET A 112 -11.65 -7.27 -3.78
C MET A 112 -12.34 -6.44 -2.70
N THR A 113 -12.18 -6.81 -1.43
CA THR A 113 -12.59 -5.98 -0.29
C THR A 113 -11.40 -5.11 0.12
N GLY A 114 -11.55 -3.79 -0.02
CA GLY A 114 -10.54 -2.83 0.42
C GLY A 114 -10.40 -2.80 1.94
N THR A 115 -9.24 -2.35 2.41
CA THR A 115 -8.95 -2.24 3.86
C THR A 115 -9.83 -1.19 4.54
N TYR A 116 -10.31 -0.24 3.78
CA TYR A 116 -11.33 0.74 4.18
C TYR A 116 -12.11 1.23 2.95
N ASN A 117 -13.10 2.09 3.15
CA ASN A 117 -13.96 2.65 2.11
C ASN A 117 -14.65 1.59 1.24
N GLY A 118 -15.20 0.60 1.86
CA GLY A 118 -15.94 -0.49 1.23
C GLY A 118 -16.72 -1.28 2.26
N TYR A 119 -17.40 -2.31 1.81
CA TYR A 119 -18.09 -3.24 2.70
C TYR A 119 -17.29 -4.55 2.84
N GLU A 120 -17.31 -5.13 4.03
CA GLU A 120 -16.90 -6.51 4.25
C GLU A 120 -17.73 -7.46 3.35
N ARG A 121 -17.32 -8.70 3.24
CA ARG A 121 -18.01 -9.68 2.36
C ARG A 121 -19.45 -9.99 2.76
N ASP A 122 -19.90 -9.56 3.93
CA ASP A 122 -21.32 -9.62 4.33
C ASP A 122 -22.19 -8.56 3.61
N GLY A 123 -21.57 -7.60 2.91
CA GLY A 123 -22.24 -6.53 2.20
C GLY A 123 -22.92 -5.49 3.09
N LYS A 124 -22.62 -5.46 4.38
CA LYS A 124 -23.27 -4.60 5.39
C LYS A 124 -22.28 -3.89 6.30
N THR A 125 -21.27 -4.60 6.78
CA THR A 125 -20.27 -4.05 7.68
C THR A 125 -19.31 -3.17 6.89
N ILE A 126 -19.18 -1.90 7.28
CA ILE A 126 -18.21 -0.99 6.66
C ILE A 126 -16.80 -1.38 7.08
N ALA A 127 -15.93 -1.60 6.10
CA ALA A 127 -14.52 -1.83 6.34
C ALA A 127 -13.85 -0.55 6.85
N MET A 128 -13.22 -0.63 8.01
CA MET A 128 -12.52 0.45 8.68
C MET A 128 -11.01 0.20 8.66
N GLY A 129 -10.23 1.21 8.34
CA GLY A 129 -8.78 1.09 8.15
C GLY A 129 -7.94 1.04 9.41
N GLY A 130 -6.64 1.26 9.18
CA GLY A 130 -5.60 1.09 10.18
C GLY A 130 -5.30 2.31 11.05
N TYR A 131 -5.96 3.46 10.83
CA TYR A 131 -5.83 4.57 11.77
C TYR A 131 -6.63 4.29 13.04
N SER A 132 -6.33 3.14 13.63
CA SER A 132 -6.96 2.58 14.81
C SER A 132 -5.98 1.70 15.59
N ASN A 133 -6.35 1.28 16.79
CA ASN A 133 -5.47 0.49 17.64
C ASN A 133 -5.63 -1.04 17.47
N GLY A 134 -6.62 -1.50 16.69
CA GLY A 134 -6.85 -2.93 16.51
C GLY A 134 -7.49 -3.27 15.17
N PHE A 135 -7.22 -4.48 14.67
CA PHE A 135 -7.74 -4.98 13.39
C PHE A 135 -8.09 -6.46 13.46
N VAL A 136 -9.05 -6.90 12.63
CA VAL A 136 -9.38 -8.32 12.42
C VAL A 136 -9.16 -8.64 10.95
N ILE A 137 -8.39 -9.69 10.66
CA ILE A 137 -7.99 -10.05 9.30
C ILE A 137 -7.95 -11.57 9.12
N ASP A 138 -8.43 -12.08 8.00
CA ASP A 138 -8.20 -13.48 7.63
C ASP A 138 -6.70 -13.73 7.37
N GLU A 139 -6.16 -14.83 7.90
CA GLU A 139 -4.74 -15.18 7.81
C GLU A 139 -4.17 -15.19 6.38
N ARG A 140 -5.03 -15.35 5.36
CA ARG A 140 -4.62 -15.38 3.94
C ARG A 140 -4.24 -14.00 3.41
N TYR A 141 -4.76 -12.94 4.00
CA TYR A 141 -4.49 -11.55 3.61
C TYR A 141 -3.49 -10.86 4.53
N ALA A 142 -3.01 -11.55 5.56
CA ALA A 142 -1.92 -11.09 6.40
C ALA A 142 -0.56 -11.53 5.83
N VAL A 143 0.42 -10.63 5.89
CA VAL A 143 1.80 -10.91 5.49
C VAL A 143 2.72 -10.91 6.71
N THR A 144 3.70 -11.82 6.71
CA THR A 144 4.71 -11.89 7.76
C THR A 144 5.68 -10.70 7.65
N ILE A 145 5.96 -10.05 8.76
CA ILE A 145 7.01 -9.03 8.86
C ILE A 145 8.27 -9.64 9.47
N PRO A 146 9.39 -9.69 8.73
CA PRO A 146 10.66 -10.21 9.24
C PRO A 146 11.13 -9.47 10.50
N GLU A 147 11.73 -10.19 11.44
CA GLU A 147 12.16 -9.63 12.72
C GLU A 147 13.28 -8.60 12.61
N ASN A 148 14.11 -8.71 11.57
CA ASN A 148 15.22 -7.80 11.30
C ASN A 148 14.77 -6.47 10.68
N LEU A 149 13.49 -6.27 10.39
CA LEU A 149 12.95 -5.02 9.86
C LEU A 149 12.29 -4.20 10.98
N ASP A 150 12.49 -2.90 10.92
CA ASP A 150 11.77 -1.97 11.79
C ASP A 150 10.29 -1.89 11.43
N MET A 151 9.41 -2.00 12.42
CA MET A 151 7.97 -2.01 12.22
C MET A 151 7.45 -0.71 11.60
N ALA A 152 7.99 0.44 12.03
CA ALA A 152 7.59 1.74 11.49
C ALA A 152 8.03 1.87 10.01
N GLY A 153 9.27 1.46 9.71
CA GLY A 153 9.81 1.53 8.36
C GLY A 153 9.17 0.55 7.36
N VAL A 154 8.57 -0.54 7.85
CA VAL A 154 7.92 -1.55 7.00
C VAL A 154 6.52 -1.14 6.58
N ALA A 155 5.79 -0.38 7.39
CA ALA A 155 4.40 -0.04 7.10
C ALA A 155 4.18 0.50 5.66
N PRO A 156 4.97 1.46 5.14
CA PRO A 156 4.81 1.95 3.77
C PRO A 156 5.08 0.91 2.68
N LEU A 157 5.79 -0.18 2.99
CA LEU A 157 6.04 -1.25 2.01
C LEU A 157 4.76 -1.99 1.60
N LEU A 158 3.73 -1.94 2.46
CA LEU A 158 2.45 -2.62 2.25
C LEU A 158 1.53 -1.92 1.22
N CYS A 159 1.89 -0.69 0.83
CA CYS A 159 1.25 0.03 -0.29
C CYS A 159 2.31 0.51 -1.28
N ALA A 160 3.06 1.56 -0.95
CA ALA A 160 4.05 2.14 -1.84
C ALA A 160 5.11 1.11 -2.27
N GLY A 161 5.54 0.24 -1.36
CA GLY A 161 6.50 -0.82 -1.67
C GLY A 161 5.97 -1.80 -2.70
N ILE A 162 4.86 -2.48 -2.41
CA ILE A 162 4.30 -3.49 -3.33
C ILE A 162 3.89 -2.90 -4.67
N THR A 163 3.37 -1.65 -4.67
CA THR A 163 2.94 -0.97 -5.90
C THR A 163 4.08 -0.81 -6.90
N LEU A 164 5.29 -0.51 -6.44
CA LEU A 164 6.46 -0.39 -7.31
C LEU A 164 7.20 -1.73 -7.50
N TYR A 165 7.19 -2.60 -6.48
CA TYR A 165 7.85 -3.91 -6.57
C TYR A 165 7.15 -4.85 -7.54
N SER A 166 5.83 -4.86 -7.59
CA SER A 166 5.04 -5.73 -8.47
C SER A 166 5.38 -5.57 -9.96
N PRO A 167 5.32 -4.36 -10.58
CA PRO A 167 5.72 -4.18 -11.97
C PRO A 167 7.21 -4.45 -12.21
N ILE A 168 8.08 -4.09 -11.27
CA ILE A 168 9.51 -4.41 -11.35
C ILE A 168 9.74 -5.92 -11.49
N ARG A 169 9.03 -6.73 -10.70
CA ARG A 169 9.11 -8.21 -10.77
C ARG A 169 8.43 -8.76 -12.02
N HIS A 170 7.27 -8.21 -12.40
CA HIS A 170 6.53 -8.65 -13.58
C HIS A 170 7.34 -8.49 -14.87
N TRP A 171 8.04 -7.36 -15.02
CA TRP A 171 8.87 -7.06 -16.18
C TRP A 171 10.32 -7.54 -16.05
N ASN A 172 10.62 -8.36 -15.00
CA ASN A 172 11.93 -8.96 -14.77
C ASN A 172 13.09 -7.94 -14.75
N VAL A 173 12.87 -6.78 -14.12
CA VAL A 173 13.91 -5.76 -13.98
C VAL A 173 15.16 -6.35 -13.32
N GLY A 174 16.31 -6.10 -13.92
CA GLY A 174 17.58 -6.65 -13.46
C GLY A 174 18.80 -5.92 -14.01
N PRO A 175 20.00 -6.52 -13.86
CA PRO A 175 21.26 -5.92 -14.31
C PRO A 175 21.25 -5.59 -15.80
N GLY A 176 21.71 -4.39 -16.14
CA GLY A 176 21.83 -3.92 -17.53
C GLY A 176 20.59 -3.24 -18.09
N MET A 177 19.43 -3.35 -17.43
CA MET A 177 18.21 -2.64 -17.85
C MET A 177 18.27 -1.16 -17.49
N ASP A 178 17.81 -0.31 -18.38
CA ASP A 178 17.62 1.12 -18.16
C ASP A 178 16.19 1.40 -17.71
N VAL A 179 16.03 1.82 -16.44
CA VAL A 179 14.72 2.05 -15.82
C VAL A 179 14.56 3.52 -15.45
N ALA A 180 13.50 4.15 -15.97
CA ALA A 180 13.14 5.49 -15.51
C ALA A 180 12.11 5.42 -14.37
N VAL A 181 12.29 6.25 -13.36
CA VAL A 181 11.30 6.50 -12.31
C VAL A 181 10.85 7.96 -12.43
N MET A 182 9.62 8.17 -12.83
CA MET A 182 9.02 9.49 -12.98
C MET A 182 8.34 9.90 -11.67
N GLY A 183 8.83 11.00 -11.09
CA GLY A 183 8.40 11.49 -9.78
C GLY A 183 9.16 10.85 -8.61
N LEU A 184 9.67 11.67 -7.70
CA LEU A 184 10.36 11.23 -6.49
C LEU A 184 9.58 11.68 -5.25
N GLY A 185 8.47 11.01 -4.99
CA GLY A 185 7.66 11.09 -3.79
C GLY A 185 7.68 9.76 -3.03
N GLY A 186 6.64 9.50 -2.22
CA GLY A 186 6.51 8.26 -1.43
C GLY A 186 6.62 6.99 -2.26
N LEU A 187 5.96 6.92 -3.42
CA LEU A 187 6.08 5.79 -4.33
C LEU A 187 7.43 5.78 -5.06
N GLY A 188 7.78 6.89 -5.70
CA GLY A 188 8.95 6.94 -6.56
C GLY A 188 10.26 6.58 -5.85
N HIS A 189 10.44 6.98 -4.58
CA HIS A 189 11.64 6.59 -3.84
C HIS A 189 11.76 5.07 -3.63
N MET A 190 10.63 4.35 -3.46
CA MET A 190 10.62 2.88 -3.41
C MET A 190 11.02 2.28 -4.76
N GLY A 191 10.49 2.84 -5.88
CA GLY A 191 10.87 2.41 -7.23
C GLY A 191 12.37 2.54 -7.50
N VAL A 192 12.97 3.67 -7.12
CA VAL A 192 14.42 3.88 -7.23
C VAL A 192 15.19 2.84 -6.45
N LYS A 193 14.86 2.67 -5.16
CA LYS A 193 15.57 1.73 -4.28
C LYS A 193 15.45 0.28 -4.75
N PHE A 194 14.26 -0.17 -5.14
CA PHE A 194 14.06 -1.54 -5.61
C PHE A 194 14.76 -1.81 -6.95
N ALA A 195 14.60 -0.93 -7.93
CA ALA A 195 15.24 -1.11 -9.24
C ALA A 195 16.77 -1.09 -9.11
N ALA A 196 17.33 -0.16 -8.31
CA ALA A 196 18.75 -0.09 -8.05
C ALA A 196 19.28 -1.34 -7.31
N ALA A 197 18.55 -1.83 -6.31
CA ALA A 197 18.92 -3.04 -5.57
C ALA A 197 18.91 -4.31 -6.45
N LEU A 198 18.09 -4.31 -7.51
CA LEU A 198 18.07 -5.38 -8.51
C LEU A 198 19.12 -5.21 -9.63
N GLY A 199 19.95 -4.17 -9.57
CA GLY A 199 21.07 -3.94 -10.48
C GLY A 199 20.74 -3.14 -11.74
N ALA A 200 19.55 -2.55 -11.85
CA ALA A 200 19.19 -1.72 -13.00
C ALA A 200 19.95 -0.38 -13.01
N ASN A 201 20.03 0.22 -14.21
CA ASN A 201 20.51 1.58 -14.40
C ASN A 201 19.35 2.55 -14.20
N VAL A 202 19.18 3.07 -12.99
CA VAL A 202 18.03 3.91 -12.65
C VAL A 202 18.27 5.38 -13.02
N THR A 203 17.33 5.96 -13.76
CA THR A 203 17.24 7.40 -14.02
C THR A 203 15.99 7.95 -13.35
N VAL A 204 16.13 8.98 -12.53
CA VAL A 204 14.98 9.70 -11.97
C VAL A 204 14.61 10.87 -12.88
N LEU A 205 13.31 10.95 -13.21
CA LEU A 205 12.73 12.07 -13.95
C LEU A 205 11.88 12.89 -12.96
N SER A 206 12.22 14.17 -12.74
CA SER A 206 11.54 15.00 -11.75
C SER A 206 11.50 16.47 -12.19
N HIS A 207 10.46 17.19 -11.78
CA HIS A 207 10.38 18.63 -12.00
C HIS A 207 11.20 19.45 -10.97
N SER A 208 11.72 18.83 -9.91
CA SER A 208 12.41 19.49 -8.81
C SER A 208 13.88 19.06 -8.72
N GLU A 209 14.78 19.94 -9.13
CA GLU A 209 16.23 19.71 -9.06
C GLU A 209 16.73 19.46 -7.62
N SER A 210 16.05 20.01 -6.61
CA SER A 210 16.41 19.82 -5.20
C SER A 210 16.37 18.37 -4.73
N LYS A 211 15.71 17.49 -5.48
CA LYS A 211 15.62 16.03 -5.18
C LYS A 211 16.77 15.21 -5.74
N LYS A 212 17.69 15.81 -6.48
CA LYS A 212 18.77 15.10 -7.18
C LYS A 212 19.69 14.35 -6.24
N GLU A 213 20.17 15.02 -5.18
CA GLU A 213 21.06 14.40 -4.20
C GLU A 213 20.41 13.19 -3.52
N ASP A 214 19.13 13.31 -3.16
CA ASP A 214 18.37 12.21 -2.58
C ASP A 214 18.21 11.04 -3.55
N ALA A 215 17.91 11.32 -4.83
CA ALA A 215 17.82 10.30 -5.86
C ALA A 215 19.12 9.49 -5.99
N LEU A 216 20.25 10.18 -6.08
CA LEU A 216 21.57 9.55 -6.18
C LEU A 216 21.89 8.74 -4.93
N ARG A 217 21.62 9.27 -3.75
CA ARG A 217 21.81 8.56 -2.47
C ARG A 217 20.95 7.29 -2.38
N MET A 218 19.77 7.25 -3.00
CA MET A 218 18.88 6.09 -3.06
C MET A 218 19.31 5.06 -4.10
N GLY A 219 20.32 5.34 -4.91
CA GLY A 219 20.87 4.41 -5.90
C GLY A 219 20.55 4.74 -7.36
N ALA A 220 19.94 5.88 -7.67
CA ALA A 220 19.84 6.34 -9.05
C ALA A 220 21.23 6.65 -9.62
N LYS A 221 21.46 6.26 -10.88
CA LYS A 221 22.69 6.62 -11.60
C LYS A 221 22.57 7.97 -12.28
N ASN A 222 21.36 8.34 -12.69
CA ASN A 222 21.11 9.58 -13.41
C ASN A 222 19.88 10.29 -12.85
N PHE A 223 19.86 11.61 -13.05
CA PHE A 223 18.74 12.47 -12.70
C PHE A 223 18.51 13.46 -13.85
N VAL A 224 17.28 13.58 -14.30
CA VAL A 224 16.89 14.53 -15.32
C VAL A 224 15.77 15.41 -14.79
N THR A 225 15.99 16.71 -14.82
CA THR A 225 14.94 17.68 -14.50
C THR A 225 14.08 17.88 -15.74
N ILE A 226 12.76 17.68 -15.59
CA ILE A 226 11.76 17.89 -16.64
C ILE A 226 10.84 19.02 -16.22
N LYS A 227 10.68 20.03 -17.07
CA LYS A 227 9.74 21.13 -16.91
C LYS A 227 8.66 21.07 -17.99
N ASN A 228 7.52 21.68 -17.72
CA ASN A 228 6.46 21.79 -18.72
C ASN A 228 6.97 22.49 -19.98
N GLY A 229 6.74 21.87 -21.13
CA GLY A 229 7.20 22.37 -22.42
C GLY A 229 8.61 21.97 -22.82
N ASP A 230 9.31 21.17 -22.00
CA ASP A 230 10.62 20.65 -22.39
C ASP A 230 10.51 19.70 -23.59
N ASP A 231 11.53 19.71 -24.44
CA ASP A 231 11.69 18.70 -25.50
C ASP A 231 12.16 17.39 -24.89
N LEU A 232 11.31 16.37 -24.93
CA LEU A 232 11.60 15.03 -24.42
C LEU A 232 12.23 14.10 -25.47
N THR A 233 12.41 14.54 -26.73
CA THR A 233 13.05 13.76 -27.78
C THR A 233 14.40 13.14 -27.36
N PRO A 234 15.25 13.83 -26.58
CA PRO A 234 16.49 13.24 -26.09
C PRO A 234 16.31 12.04 -25.15
N LEU A 235 15.10 11.81 -24.64
CA LEU A 235 14.77 10.67 -23.75
C LEU A 235 14.04 9.53 -24.46
N GLU A 236 13.66 9.72 -25.72
CA GLU A 236 12.96 8.70 -26.49
C GLU A 236 13.78 7.41 -26.62
N LYS A 237 13.09 6.28 -26.47
CA LYS A 237 13.66 4.92 -26.65
C LYS A 237 14.89 4.61 -25.78
N LYS A 238 15.08 5.36 -24.66
CA LYS A 238 16.21 5.17 -23.74
C LYS A 238 15.94 4.19 -22.60
N TYR A 239 14.69 3.85 -22.34
CA TYR A 239 14.31 3.08 -21.17
C TYR A 239 13.58 1.81 -21.56
N ASP A 240 13.96 0.69 -20.91
CA ASP A 240 13.27 -0.58 -21.01
C ASP A 240 11.95 -0.57 -20.23
N LEU A 241 11.91 0.21 -19.12
CA LEU A 241 10.73 0.37 -18.28
C LEU A 241 10.66 1.80 -17.73
N ILE A 242 9.44 2.34 -17.71
CA ILE A 242 9.14 3.62 -17.04
C ILE A 242 8.12 3.37 -15.94
N LEU A 243 8.52 3.63 -14.70
CA LEU A 243 7.65 3.60 -13.53
C LEU A 243 7.12 5.02 -13.26
N ASN A 244 5.87 5.27 -13.64
CA ASN A 244 5.25 6.58 -13.39
C ASN A 244 4.59 6.61 -12.01
N ALA A 245 5.17 7.39 -11.09
CA ALA A 245 4.69 7.61 -9.72
C ALA A 245 4.17 9.04 -9.49
N VAL A 246 3.83 9.76 -10.57
CA VAL A 246 3.29 11.13 -10.50
C VAL A 246 1.78 11.08 -10.44
N SER A 247 1.20 11.75 -9.45
CA SER A 247 -0.26 11.88 -9.28
C SER A 247 -0.85 13.15 -9.91
N ALA A 248 0.00 14.12 -10.27
CA ALA A 248 -0.45 15.34 -10.95
C ALA A 248 -0.69 15.08 -12.44
N LYS A 249 -1.59 15.88 -13.04
CA LYS A 249 -1.68 15.92 -14.52
C LYS A 249 -0.36 16.43 -15.09
N ILE A 250 0.21 15.67 -15.99
CA ILE A 250 1.45 15.97 -16.71
C ILE A 250 1.08 16.68 -18.01
#